data_82dd7a782927e500521f440511163898
#
_entry.id   82dd7a782927e500521f440511163898
#
_cell.length_a   1.000
_cell.length_b   1.000
_cell.length_c   1.000
_cell.angle_alpha   90.00
_cell.angle_beta   90.00
_cell.angle_gamma   90.00
#
_symmetry.space_group_name_H-M   'P 1'
#
loop_
_entity.id
_entity.type
_entity.pdbx_description
1 polymer ?
#
loop_
_entity_poly.entity_id
_entity_poly.type
_entity_poly.pdbx_seq_one_letter_code
_entity_poly.pdbx_strand_id
1 'polypeptide(L)'
;QTGWIWEDNEEREWIDQTLGKTIAYAQQGGKFDLCLHVTIPGEWQRNPNAQKTIGITAGTESTKISPQWFEKCATQVDQMIVISQHTKFAFVNTVVEANNGTSPEPVKVKLLEAKPDLKIDVVGYPVREFEKVDLDLKLKHKFNFLTVGTWIPRKNMENTIKWFVEEFHDKEVGLIIKTSLAKNCIQDRMATQQKLGEVLNNYKDRTCSVHLLHGDLTDQEMHSLYLHPKVKVLLSLSHGEGYGLPIFEAAYNGLPVIAPDWGGPVDYLYVHDDSKNGSLKAKPMFSSVSYDIKLVQPEAVWATVIEADSQWCFPI
;
A
#
# COMPACT_ATOMS: atom_id res chain seq x y z
N GLN A 1 -0.45 21.86 2.78
CA GLN A 1 0.46 22.14 1.64
C GLN A 1 -0.36 22.32 0.37
N THR A 2 -0.43 23.55 -0.14
CA THR A 2 -1.20 23.87 -1.35
C THR A 2 -0.48 23.51 -2.65
N GLY A 3 0.77 23.07 -2.60
CA GLY A 3 1.62 22.75 -3.76
C GLY A 3 1.21 21.52 -4.58
N TRP A 4 0.20 20.78 -4.16
CA TRP A 4 -0.28 19.58 -4.85
C TRP A 4 -1.47 19.85 -5.78
N ILE A 5 -2.13 21.00 -5.66
CA ILE A 5 -3.24 21.43 -6.50
C ILE A 5 -2.69 22.47 -7.47
N TRP A 6 -2.53 22.08 -8.73
CA TRP A 6 -1.91 22.90 -9.76
C TRP A 6 -2.89 23.83 -10.49
N GLU A 7 -4.19 23.58 -10.36
CA GLU A 7 -5.23 24.32 -11.06
C GLU A 7 -5.94 25.28 -10.11
N ASP A 8 -6.25 26.46 -10.58
CA ASP A 8 -7.14 27.40 -9.91
C ASP A 8 -8.58 26.89 -10.07
N ASN A 9 -9.12 26.33 -8.99
CA ASN A 9 -10.49 25.84 -8.89
C ASN A 9 -11.09 26.14 -7.53
N GLU A 10 -12.37 25.83 -7.33
CA GLU A 10 -13.07 26.08 -6.08
C GLU A 10 -12.43 25.39 -4.87
N GLU A 11 -11.85 24.20 -5.05
CA GLU A 11 -11.17 23.48 -3.97
C GLU A 11 -9.90 24.21 -3.53
N ARG A 12 -9.13 24.72 -4.48
CA ARG A 12 -7.94 25.51 -4.20
C ARG A 12 -8.30 26.80 -3.45
N GLU A 13 -9.30 27.52 -3.90
CA GLU A 13 -9.77 28.73 -3.25
C GLU A 13 -10.24 28.46 -1.81
N TRP A 14 -11.00 27.38 -1.61
CA TRP A 14 -11.44 26.94 -0.28
C TRP A 14 -10.25 26.60 0.64
N ILE A 15 -9.22 25.89 0.13
CA ILE A 15 -8.01 25.55 0.90
C ILE A 15 -7.29 26.82 1.32
N ASP A 16 -7.07 27.75 0.41
CA ASP A 16 -6.32 28.99 0.69
C ASP A 16 -7.07 29.89 1.70
N GLN A 17 -8.39 29.99 1.58
CA GLN A 17 -9.23 30.69 2.55
C GLN A 17 -9.21 30.03 3.93
N THR A 18 -9.28 28.69 3.98
CA THR A 18 -9.27 27.93 5.23
C THR A 18 -7.92 28.04 5.91
N LEU A 19 -6.81 27.99 5.14
CA LEU A 19 -5.46 28.20 5.66
C LEU A 19 -5.32 29.61 6.24
N GLY A 20 -5.79 30.65 5.54
CA GLY A 20 -5.78 32.02 6.04
C GLY A 20 -6.54 32.21 7.35
N LYS A 21 -7.76 31.63 7.44
CA LYS A 21 -8.55 31.65 8.68
C LYS A 21 -7.86 30.91 9.83
N THR A 22 -7.27 29.77 9.55
CA THR A 22 -6.52 28.95 10.53
C THR A 22 -5.32 29.72 11.10
N ILE A 23 -4.54 30.36 10.25
CA ILE A 23 -3.39 31.18 10.66
C ILE A 23 -3.87 32.36 11.51
N ALA A 24 -4.87 33.12 11.07
CA ALA A 24 -5.39 34.24 11.79
C ALA A 24 -5.95 33.85 13.17
N TYR A 25 -6.67 32.74 13.27
CA TYR A 25 -7.17 32.21 14.53
C TYR A 25 -6.05 31.85 15.50
N ALA A 26 -5.02 31.15 15.01
CA ALA A 26 -3.85 30.79 15.82
C ALA A 26 -3.05 32.03 16.30
N GLN A 27 -2.89 33.07 15.44
CA GLN A 27 -2.21 34.33 15.81
C GLN A 27 -2.95 35.12 16.89
N GLN A 28 -4.26 34.96 16.98
CA GLN A 28 -5.12 35.57 18.05
C GLN A 28 -5.12 34.73 19.34
N GLY A 29 -4.26 33.70 19.45
CA GLY A 29 -4.20 32.81 20.60
C GLY A 29 -5.27 31.72 20.61
N GLY A 30 -5.96 31.51 19.49
CA GLY A 30 -6.96 30.46 19.33
C GLY A 30 -6.34 29.07 19.52
N LYS A 31 -7.14 28.17 20.12
CA LYS A 31 -6.77 26.75 20.33
C LYS A 31 -7.73 25.85 19.59
N PHE A 32 -7.16 24.81 18.96
CA PHE A 32 -7.92 23.76 18.28
C PHE A 32 -8.10 22.57 19.22
N ASP A 33 -9.22 21.87 19.11
CA ASP A 33 -9.43 20.64 19.87
C ASP A 33 -8.53 19.52 19.33
N LEU A 34 -8.41 19.41 18.01
CA LEU A 34 -7.66 18.37 17.33
C LEU A 34 -6.76 18.93 16.22
N CYS A 35 -5.59 18.31 16.07
CA CYS A 35 -4.76 18.38 14.88
C CYS A 35 -4.61 16.97 14.29
N LEU A 36 -4.95 16.81 13.02
CA LEU A 36 -4.81 15.57 12.30
C LEU A 36 -3.65 15.67 11.31
N HIS A 37 -2.68 14.75 11.41
CA HIS A 37 -1.64 14.56 10.42
C HIS A 37 -1.95 13.32 9.60
N VAL A 38 -2.35 13.50 8.34
CA VAL A 38 -2.63 12.41 7.41
C VAL A 38 -1.46 12.31 6.42
N THR A 39 -0.36 11.72 6.88
CA THR A 39 0.90 11.62 6.15
C THR A 39 1.82 10.55 6.77
N ILE A 40 3.02 10.35 6.23
CA ILE A 40 4.03 9.47 6.84
C ILE A 40 4.53 10.04 8.18
N PRO A 41 4.85 9.18 9.16
CA PRO A 41 5.26 9.64 10.49
C PRO A 41 6.45 10.59 10.51
N GLY A 42 7.38 10.46 9.56
CA GLY A 42 8.53 11.37 9.45
C GLY A 42 8.17 12.85 9.34
N GLU A 43 6.98 13.17 8.85
CA GLU A 43 6.47 14.53 8.68
C GLU A 43 5.64 15.04 9.86
N TRP A 44 5.36 14.19 10.85
CA TRP A 44 4.52 14.58 12.00
C TRP A 44 5.22 15.60 12.89
N GLN A 45 4.44 16.60 13.30
CA GLN A 45 4.89 17.65 14.21
C GLN A 45 3.74 17.98 15.17
N ARG A 46 4.05 18.06 16.47
CA ARG A 46 3.06 18.50 17.45
C ARG A 46 2.64 19.94 17.16
N ASN A 47 1.34 20.16 17.02
CA ASN A 47 0.79 21.50 16.89
C ASN A 47 0.62 22.11 18.29
N PRO A 48 1.35 23.20 18.65
CA PRO A 48 1.27 23.81 19.97
C PRO A 48 -0.08 24.49 20.23
N ASN A 49 -0.86 24.74 19.17
CA ASN A 49 -2.19 25.32 19.26
C ASN A 49 -3.31 24.27 19.27
N ALA A 50 -3.02 22.98 19.28
CA ALA A 50 -3.99 21.91 19.40
C ALA A 50 -3.91 21.23 20.77
N GLN A 51 -5.08 20.87 21.33
CA GLN A 51 -5.15 20.12 22.57
C GLN A 51 -4.67 18.70 22.38
N LYS A 52 -5.00 18.09 21.23
CA LYS A 52 -4.63 16.73 20.87
C LYS A 52 -4.11 16.66 19.44
N THR A 53 -3.02 15.92 19.22
CA THR A 53 -2.47 15.64 17.89
C THR A 53 -2.62 14.16 17.58
N ILE A 54 -3.25 13.82 16.46
CA ILE A 54 -3.48 12.45 15.99
C ILE A 54 -2.74 12.25 14.69
N GLY A 55 -1.86 11.24 14.63
CA GLY A 55 -1.19 10.81 13.41
C GLY A 55 -1.96 9.70 12.71
N ILE A 56 -2.22 9.85 11.42
CA ILE A 56 -2.87 8.86 10.56
C ILE A 56 -1.89 8.52 9.44
N THR A 57 -1.53 7.24 9.30
CA THR A 57 -0.55 6.82 8.30
C THR A 57 -0.96 5.57 7.55
N ALA A 58 -0.57 5.51 6.27
CA ALA A 58 -0.68 4.32 5.45
C ALA A 58 0.24 3.17 5.93
N GLY A 59 1.17 3.45 6.85
CA GLY A 59 1.98 2.45 7.49
C GLY A 59 3.17 1.98 6.67
N THR A 60 3.58 0.75 6.95
CA THR A 60 4.73 0.12 6.31
C THR A 60 4.35 -1.21 5.67
N GLU A 61 5.10 -1.57 4.65
CA GLU A 61 4.97 -2.84 3.94
C GLU A 61 5.95 -3.93 4.43
N SER A 62 6.80 -3.58 5.40
CA SER A 62 7.81 -4.47 5.97
C SER A 62 7.58 -4.72 7.46
N THR A 63 8.45 -5.51 8.07
CA THR A 63 8.32 -5.88 9.50
C THR A 63 8.75 -4.81 10.49
N LYS A 64 9.37 -3.72 10.01
CA LYS A 64 9.90 -2.65 10.87
C LYS A 64 9.59 -1.26 10.31
N ILE A 65 9.55 -0.29 11.22
CA ILE A 65 9.56 1.14 10.90
C ILE A 65 10.95 1.73 11.11
N SER A 66 11.22 2.88 10.49
CA SER A 66 12.49 3.59 10.69
C SER A 66 12.61 4.19 12.09
N PRO A 67 13.84 4.39 12.60
CA PRO A 67 14.07 5.09 13.86
C PRO A 67 13.48 6.50 13.88
N GLN A 68 13.48 7.21 12.74
CA GLN A 68 12.86 8.52 12.61
C GLN A 68 11.33 8.45 12.83
N TRP A 69 10.66 7.45 12.26
CA TRP A 69 9.23 7.27 12.48
C TRP A 69 8.93 6.93 13.94
N PHE A 70 9.76 6.08 14.54
CA PHE A 70 9.65 5.74 15.95
C PHE A 70 9.72 6.99 16.84
N GLU A 71 10.72 7.85 16.64
CA GLU A 71 10.89 9.10 17.39
C GLU A 71 9.64 9.99 17.24
N LYS A 72 9.16 10.19 16.01
CA LYS A 72 7.97 11.01 15.75
C LYS A 72 6.71 10.47 16.43
N CYS A 73 6.52 9.16 16.41
CA CYS A 73 5.41 8.51 17.11
C CYS A 73 5.50 8.70 18.63
N ALA A 74 6.70 8.57 19.19
CA ALA A 74 6.90 8.73 20.62
C ALA A 74 6.72 10.18 21.11
N THR A 75 7.05 11.18 20.27
CA THR A 75 7.16 12.58 20.72
C THR A 75 6.11 13.53 20.17
N GLN A 76 5.59 13.29 18.96
CA GLN A 76 4.82 14.29 18.22
C GLN A 76 3.30 14.09 18.26
N VAL A 77 2.81 12.90 18.56
CA VAL A 77 1.37 12.58 18.53
C VAL A 77 0.88 11.99 19.84
N ASP A 78 -0.38 12.18 20.17
CA ASP A 78 -1.04 11.63 21.37
C ASP A 78 -1.76 10.31 21.06
N GLN A 79 -2.06 10.06 19.79
CA GLN A 79 -2.75 8.88 19.31
C GLN A 79 -2.35 8.63 17.85
N MET A 80 -2.36 7.37 17.46
CA MET A 80 -2.12 6.96 16.08
C MET A 80 -3.30 6.18 15.54
N ILE A 81 -3.56 6.35 14.25
CA ILE A 81 -4.44 5.50 13.45
C ILE A 81 -3.61 4.89 12.32
N VAL A 82 -3.63 3.59 12.23
CA VAL A 82 -2.95 2.81 11.19
C VAL A 82 -3.97 1.98 10.43
N ILE A 83 -3.63 1.57 9.21
CA ILE A 83 -4.60 1.00 8.28
C ILE A 83 -4.75 -0.52 8.36
N SER A 84 -3.86 -1.21 9.09
CA SER A 84 -3.90 -2.68 9.19
C SER A 84 -3.24 -3.18 10.49
N GLN A 85 -3.57 -4.41 10.87
CA GLN A 85 -2.91 -5.10 11.99
C GLN A 85 -1.42 -5.34 11.70
N HIS A 86 -1.07 -5.61 10.44
CA HIS A 86 0.32 -5.70 10.00
C HIS A 86 1.10 -4.42 10.31
N THR A 87 0.55 -3.29 9.93
CA THR A 87 1.14 -1.98 10.23
C THR A 87 1.28 -1.77 11.74
N LYS A 88 0.21 -2.01 12.52
CA LYS A 88 0.27 -1.93 13.98
C LYS A 88 1.36 -2.82 14.56
N PHE A 89 1.45 -4.06 14.08
CA PHE A 89 2.48 -5.01 14.50
C PHE A 89 3.90 -4.46 14.26
N ALA A 90 4.15 -3.91 13.06
CA ALA A 90 5.46 -3.33 12.74
C ALA A 90 5.83 -2.18 13.67
N PHE A 91 4.89 -1.25 13.96
CA PHE A 91 5.13 -0.14 14.88
C PHE A 91 5.43 -0.62 16.31
N VAL A 92 4.64 -1.56 16.83
CA VAL A 92 4.76 -2.03 18.23
C VAL A 92 6.01 -2.89 18.44
N ASN A 93 6.42 -3.66 17.43
CA ASN A 93 7.51 -4.62 17.55
C ASN A 93 8.87 -4.11 17.06
N THR A 94 8.92 -2.94 16.42
CA THR A 94 10.21 -2.32 16.09
C THR A 94 10.97 -1.98 17.38
N VAL A 95 12.22 -2.42 17.42
CA VAL A 95 13.16 -2.12 18.51
C VAL A 95 14.16 -1.11 17.99
N VAL A 96 14.33 0.00 18.68
CA VAL A 96 15.35 1.00 18.40
C VAL A 96 16.38 1.06 19.54
N GLU A 97 17.59 1.49 19.22
CA GLU A 97 18.63 1.76 20.20
C GLU A 97 18.56 3.23 20.62
N ALA A 98 18.34 3.48 21.89
CA ALA A 98 18.25 4.82 22.46
C ALA A 98 19.31 5.03 23.54
N ASN A 99 19.95 6.21 23.50
CA ASN A 99 20.84 6.63 24.58
C ASN A 99 20.00 7.22 25.72
N ASN A 100 19.99 6.57 26.87
CA ASN A 100 19.22 7.02 28.04
C ASN A 100 20.02 7.98 28.95
N GLY A 101 21.27 8.34 28.58
CA GLY A 101 22.14 9.23 29.37
C GLY A 101 22.68 8.66 30.68
N THR A 102 22.26 7.46 31.06
CA THR A 102 22.65 6.79 32.33
C THR A 102 23.54 5.57 32.13
N SER A 103 23.60 5.03 30.92
CA SER A 103 24.46 3.91 30.53
C SER A 103 25.38 4.31 29.37
N PRO A 104 26.64 3.84 29.35
CA PRO A 104 27.54 4.01 28.22
C PRO A 104 27.09 3.23 26.97
N GLU A 105 26.24 2.21 27.15
CA GLU A 105 25.68 1.42 26.04
C GLU A 105 24.23 1.83 25.73
N PRO A 106 23.84 1.85 24.42
CA PRO A 106 22.48 2.11 24.03
C PRO A 106 21.52 1.07 24.62
N VAL A 107 20.35 1.53 25.02
CA VAL A 107 19.27 0.66 25.53
C VAL A 107 18.31 0.37 24.37
N LYS A 108 17.95 -0.90 24.21
CA LYS A 108 16.92 -1.34 23.25
C LYS A 108 15.54 -1.04 23.80
N VAL A 109 14.72 -0.32 23.04
CA VAL A 109 13.38 0.10 23.47
C VAL A 109 12.35 -0.08 22.37
N LYS A 110 11.14 -0.51 22.74
CA LYS A 110 9.96 -0.57 21.85
C LYS A 110 9.10 0.68 22.03
N LEU A 111 8.24 0.95 21.02
CA LEU A 111 7.43 2.16 20.99
C LEU A 111 6.53 2.34 22.22
N LEU A 112 5.84 1.28 22.65
CA LEU A 112 4.96 1.33 23.82
C LEU A 112 5.72 1.29 25.16
N GLU A 113 7.01 0.98 25.16
CA GLU A 113 7.89 1.17 26.31
C GLU A 113 8.33 2.64 26.41
N ALA A 114 8.65 3.27 25.26
CA ALA A 114 8.99 4.69 25.19
C ALA A 114 7.80 5.61 25.45
N LYS A 115 6.59 5.19 25.07
CA LYS A 115 5.34 5.93 25.25
C LYS A 115 4.19 4.99 25.62
N PRO A 116 4.05 4.65 26.91
CA PRO A 116 3.06 3.66 27.38
C PRO A 116 1.60 4.08 27.17
N ASP A 117 1.32 5.38 27.15
CA ASP A 117 -0.02 5.95 26.93
C ASP A 117 -0.40 6.14 25.47
N LEU A 118 0.48 5.79 24.53
CA LEU A 118 0.20 5.92 23.11
C LEU A 118 -0.89 4.92 22.66
N LYS A 119 -2.05 5.46 22.29
CA LYS A 119 -3.13 4.67 21.71
C LYS A 119 -2.88 4.46 20.22
N ILE A 120 -2.94 3.21 19.76
CA ILE A 120 -2.80 2.83 18.35
C ILE A 120 -4.05 2.07 17.91
N ASP A 121 -4.90 2.75 17.14
CA ASP A 121 -6.12 2.17 16.58
C ASP A 121 -5.85 1.67 15.15
N VAL A 122 -6.55 0.61 14.76
CA VAL A 122 -6.52 0.09 13.39
C VAL A 122 -7.84 0.43 12.72
N VAL A 123 -7.77 1.20 11.63
CA VAL A 123 -8.92 1.60 10.83
C VAL A 123 -8.57 1.42 9.36
N GLY A 124 -9.19 0.45 8.71
CA GLY A 124 -9.00 0.19 7.27
C GLY A 124 -9.55 1.31 6.39
N TYR A 125 -9.20 1.27 5.11
CA TYR A 125 -9.75 2.22 4.14
C TYR A 125 -11.25 2.00 3.93
N PRO A 126 -12.02 3.07 3.69
CA PRO A 126 -13.43 2.97 3.38
C PRO A 126 -13.64 2.37 1.99
N VAL A 127 -14.79 1.72 1.83
CA VAL A 127 -15.28 1.30 0.52
C VAL A 127 -15.72 2.54 -0.28
N ARG A 128 -15.39 2.53 -1.56
CA ARG A 128 -15.88 3.51 -2.53
C ARG A 128 -16.57 2.78 -3.67
N GLU A 129 -17.78 3.20 -3.98
CA GLU A 129 -18.56 2.65 -5.09
C GLU A 129 -18.53 3.61 -6.28
N PHE A 130 -18.41 3.06 -7.47
CA PHE A 130 -18.35 3.82 -8.70
C PHE A 130 -19.29 3.21 -9.73
N GLU A 131 -19.81 4.05 -10.61
CA GLU A 131 -20.56 3.59 -11.77
C GLU A 131 -19.63 2.86 -12.74
N LYS A 132 -20.13 1.76 -13.30
CA LYS A 132 -19.40 0.99 -14.32
C LYS A 132 -19.41 1.75 -15.63
N VAL A 133 -18.24 1.87 -16.24
CA VAL A 133 -18.05 2.39 -17.61
C VAL A 133 -17.60 1.26 -18.55
N ASP A 134 -17.84 1.39 -19.82
CA ASP A 134 -17.40 0.39 -20.78
C ASP A 134 -15.90 0.57 -21.11
N LEU A 135 -15.15 -0.53 -21.03
CA LEU A 135 -13.73 -0.57 -21.34
C LEU A 135 -13.49 -1.49 -22.56
N ASP A 136 -13.16 -0.89 -23.69
CA ASP A 136 -12.81 -1.64 -24.90
C ASP A 136 -11.37 -2.18 -24.83
N LEU A 137 -11.15 -3.21 -24.01
CA LEU A 137 -9.86 -3.88 -23.93
C LEU A 137 -9.70 -4.89 -25.07
N LYS A 138 -8.70 -4.69 -25.93
CA LYS A 138 -8.37 -5.59 -27.06
C LYS A 138 -7.63 -6.84 -26.56
N LEU A 139 -8.31 -7.67 -25.76
CA LEU A 139 -7.75 -8.88 -25.15
C LEU A 139 -7.89 -10.08 -26.08
N LYS A 140 -6.76 -10.77 -26.33
CA LYS A 140 -6.68 -11.97 -27.17
C LYS A 140 -7.51 -13.12 -26.62
N HIS A 141 -7.43 -13.37 -25.30
CA HIS A 141 -8.05 -14.51 -24.64
C HIS A 141 -9.26 -14.09 -23.82
N LYS A 142 -10.15 -15.07 -23.53
CA LYS A 142 -11.36 -14.88 -22.69
C LYS A 142 -11.06 -14.93 -21.19
N PHE A 143 -9.97 -15.56 -20.80
CA PHE A 143 -9.51 -15.66 -19.41
C PHE A 143 -8.24 -14.85 -19.24
N ASN A 144 -8.29 -13.80 -18.45
CA ASN A 144 -7.11 -12.98 -18.16
C ASN A 144 -6.95 -12.77 -16.67
N PHE A 145 -5.72 -12.89 -16.23
CA PHE A 145 -5.26 -12.42 -14.94
C PHE A 145 -5.02 -10.90 -15.01
N LEU A 146 -5.16 -10.23 -13.89
CA LEU A 146 -4.85 -8.81 -13.74
C LEU A 146 -3.81 -8.63 -12.64
N THR A 147 -2.75 -7.88 -12.90
CA THR A 147 -1.85 -7.37 -11.86
C THR A 147 -1.80 -5.84 -11.92
N VAL A 148 -1.81 -5.19 -10.75
CA VAL A 148 -1.90 -3.73 -10.61
C VAL A 148 -0.82 -3.22 -9.66
N GLY A 149 -0.03 -2.28 -10.11
CA GLY A 149 0.97 -1.61 -9.27
C GLY A 149 2.05 -0.92 -10.09
N THR A 150 2.75 0.02 -9.48
CA THR A 150 3.95 0.64 -10.05
C THR A 150 5.06 -0.41 -10.19
N TRP A 151 5.84 -0.36 -11.27
CA TRP A 151 6.91 -1.33 -11.50
C TRP A 151 8.15 -1.01 -10.67
N ILE A 152 8.07 -1.28 -9.39
CA ILE A 152 9.14 -1.12 -8.39
C ILE A 152 9.51 -2.48 -7.78
N PRO A 153 10.69 -2.63 -7.16
CA PRO A 153 11.14 -3.91 -6.56
C PRO A 153 10.10 -4.53 -5.64
N ARG A 154 9.50 -3.76 -4.74
CA ARG A 154 8.48 -4.24 -3.80
C ARG A 154 7.28 -4.92 -4.46
N LYS A 155 6.84 -4.43 -5.62
CA LYS A 155 5.69 -4.99 -6.36
C LYS A 155 6.03 -6.28 -7.11
N ASN A 156 7.31 -6.67 -7.18
CA ASN A 156 7.79 -7.93 -7.76
C ASN A 156 7.25 -8.22 -9.18
N MET A 157 7.07 -7.15 -9.96
CA MET A 157 6.38 -7.21 -11.23
C MET A 157 7.11 -8.10 -12.25
N GLU A 158 8.44 -8.05 -12.26
CA GLU A 158 9.26 -8.81 -13.20
C GLU A 158 9.11 -10.32 -13.00
N ASN A 159 9.22 -10.79 -11.74
CA ASN A 159 9.03 -12.21 -11.45
C ASN A 159 7.57 -12.63 -11.66
N THR A 160 6.60 -11.77 -11.35
CA THR A 160 5.17 -12.03 -11.63
C THR A 160 4.95 -12.33 -13.10
N ILE A 161 5.58 -11.55 -14.01
CA ILE A 161 5.49 -11.76 -15.46
C ILE A 161 6.19 -13.07 -15.86
N LYS A 162 7.41 -13.30 -15.38
CA LYS A 162 8.20 -14.50 -15.68
C LYS A 162 7.44 -15.76 -15.27
N TRP A 163 7.02 -15.85 -14.01
CA TRP A 163 6.29 -17.01 -13.48
C TRP A 163 4.95 -17.23 -14.18
N PHE A 164 4.22 -16.16 -14.50
CA PHE A 164 3.02 -16.29 -15.30
C PHE A 164 3.29 -16.91 -16.67
N VAL A 165 4.31 -16.43 -17.38
CA VAL A 165 4.63 -16.94 -18.71
C VAL A 165 5.19 -18.37 -18.66
N GLU A 166 5.96 -18.71 -17.66
CA GLU A 166 6.48 -20.07 -17.46
C GLU A 166 5.36 -21.07 -17.17
N GLU A 167 4.42 -20.71 -16.27
CA GLU A 167 3.30 -21.58 -15.91
C GLU A 167 2.28 -21.74 -17.04
N PHE A 168 2.01 -20.67 -17.77
CA PHE A 168 0.94 -20.64 -18.79
C PHE A 168 1.48 -20.56 -20.23
N HIS A 169 2.71 -20.96 -20.47
CA HIS A 169 3.39 -20.82 -21.75
C HIS A 169 2.56 -21.28 -22.95
N ASP A 170 1.95 -22.45 -22.85
CA ASP A 170 1.17 -23.14 -23.90
C ASP A 170 -0.35 -22.99 -23.73
N LYS A 171 -0.84 -22.10 -22.85
CA LYS A 171 -2.26 -21.92 -22.54
C LYS A 171 -2.86 -20.68 -23.20
N GLU A 172 -4.15 -20.76 -23.55
CA GLU A 172 -4.92 -19.65 -24.09
C GLU A 172 -5.44 -18.71 -22.98
N VAL A 173 -4.52 -18.14 -22.21
CA VAL A 173 -4.81 -17.19 -21.14
C VAL A 173 -3.98 -15.91 -21.30
N GLY A 174 -4.40 -14.82 -20.64
CA GLY A 174 -3.69 -13.55 -20.69
C GLY A 174 -3.31 -13.03 -19.30
N LEU A 175 -2.29 -12.18 -19.26
CA LEU A 175 -1.97 -11.33 -18.12
C LEU A 175 -2.10 -9.87 -18.54
N ILE A 176 -2.93 -9.11 -17.85
CA ILE A 176 -3.04 -7.66 -17.98
C ILE A 176 -2.16 -7.06 -16.89
N ILE A 177 -1.22 -6.22 -17.30
CA ILE A 177 -0.32 -5.51 -16.38
C ILE A 177 -0.72 -4.05 -16.39
N LYS A 178 -1.45 -3.61 -15.35
CA LYS A 178 -1.77 -2.20 -15.11
C LYS A 178 -0.64 -1.57 -14.30
N THR A 179 0.25 -0.88 -15.00
CA THR A 179 1.51 -0.38 -14.41
C THR A 179 2.04 0.87 -15.08
N SER A 180 2.96 1.54 -14.40
CA SER A 180 3.88 2.55 -14.89
C SER A 180 5.20 2.42 -14.12
N LEU A 181 6.28 3.02 -14.60
CA LEU A 181 7.53 3.14 -13.82
C LEU A 181 7.41 4.27 -12.78
N ALA A 182 6.90 5.43 -13.19
CA ALA A 182 6.76 6.59 -12.31
C ALA A 182 5.63 7.55 -12.68
N LYS A 183 5.33 7.74 -13.97
CA LYS A 183 4.44 8.81 -14.44
C LYS A 183 3.54 8.37 -15.60
N ASN A 184 2.40 9.04 -15.74
CA ASN A 184 1.52 8.89 -16.90
C ASN A 184 2.00 9.77 -18.06
N CYS A 185 3.08 9.37 -18.75
CA CYS A 185 3.60 10.09 -19.90
C CYS A 185 4.16 9.13 -20.97
N ILE A 186 4.40 9.66 -22.17
CA ILE A 186 4.85 8.85 -23.33
C ILE A 186 6.23 8.23 -23.05
N GLN A 187 7.16 8.96 -22.44
CA GLN A 187 8.49 8.47 -22.13
C GLN A 187 8.46 7.28 -21.14
N ASP A 188 7.65 7.39 -20.12
CA ASP A 188 7.45 6.32 -19.15
C ASP A 188 6.81 5.09 -19.82
N ARG A 189 5.81 5.30 -20.68
CA ARG A 189 5.20 4.21 -21.45
C ARG A 189 6.21 3.49 -22.33
N MET A 190 7.07 4.22 -23.04
CA MET A 190 8.11 3.62 -23.89
C MET A 190 9.12 2.83 -23.05
N ALA A 191 9.58 3.38 -21.93
CA ALA A 191 10.50 2.70 -21.02
C ALA A 191 9.87 1.44 -20.38
N THR A 192 8.60 1.54 -19.95
CA THR A 192 7.85 0.39 -19.43
C THR A 192 7.68 -0.70 -20.48
N GLN A 193 7.39 -0.32 -21.72
CA GLN A 193 7.22 -1.22 -22.84
C GLN A 193 8.54 -1.91 -23.23
N GLN A 194 9.65 -1.17 -23.20
CA GLN A 194 11.00 -1.75 -23.40
C GLN A 194 11.31 -2.77 -22.31
N LYS A 195 11.14 -2.41 -21.05
CA LYS A 195 11.37 -3.31 -19.90
C LYS A 195 10.53 -4.58 -19.99
N LEU A 196 9.25 -4.45 -20.35
CA LEU A 196 8.41 -5.62 -20.60
C LEU A 196 8.95 -6.48 -21.76
N GLY A 197 9.40 -5.86 -22.84
CA GLY A 197 10.01 -6.54 -23.98
C GLY A 197 11.25 -7.33 -23.58
N GLU A 198 12.10 -6.77 -22.73
CA GLU A 198 13.31 -7.45 -22.21
C GLU A 198 12.95 -8.71 -21.42
N VAL A 199 11.94 -8.64 -20.56
CA VAL A 199 11.44 -9.82 -19.81
C VAL A 199 10.89 -10.88 -20.76
N LEU A 200 10.14 -10.48 -21.79
CA LEU A 200 9.45 -11.38 -22.70
C LEU A 200 10.32 -11.94 -23.83
N ASN A 201 11.53 -11.42 -24.05
CA ASN A 201 12.41 -11.84 -25.15
C ASN A 201 12.78 -13.31 -25.10
N ASN A 202 12.81 -13.92 -23.91
CA ASN A 202 13.14 -15.33 -23.71
C ASN A 202 11.93 -16.27 -23.95
N TYR A 203 10.75 -15.73 -24.24
CA TYR A 203 9.48 -16.48 -24.31
C TYR A 203 8.72 -16.17 -25.62
N LYS A 204 9.41 -16.23 -26.78
CA LYS A 204 8.85 -15.75 -28.06
C LYS A 204 7.74 -16.61 -28.64
N ASP A 205 7.76 -17.90 -28.36
CA ASP A 205 6.87 -18.95 -28.90
C ASP A 205 5.68 -19.28 -27.98
N ARG A 206 5.43 -18.43 -26.97
CA ARG A 206 4.32 -18.63 -26.05
C ARG A 206 2.94 -18.45 -26.70
N THR A 207 1.99 -19.25 -26.28
CA THR A 207 0.56 -19.12 -26.62
C THR A 207 -0.13 -18.06 -25.75
N CYS A 208 0.22 -18.01 -24.46
CA CYS A 208 -0.30 -17.02 -23.54
C CYS A 208 0.04 -15.58 -23.99
N SER A 209 -0.78 -14.61 -23.60
CA SER A 209 -0.59 -13.21 -23.94
C SER A 209 -0.28 -12.35 -22.71
N VAL A 210 0.53 -11.32 -22.91
CA VAL A 210 0.79 -10.29 -21.90
C VAL A 210 0.41 -8.94 -22.47
N HIS A 211 -0.46 -8.21 -21.78
CA HIS A 211 -1.02 -6.93 -22.21
C HIS A 211 -0.58 -5.82 -21.25
N LEU A 212 0.13 -4.81 -21.76
CA LEU A 212 0.47 -3.63 -20.98
C LEU A 212 -0.69 -2.62 -21.02
N LEU A 213 -1.23 -2.30 -19.86
CA LEU A 213 -2.17 -1.21 -19.63
C LEU A 213 -1.42 -0.12 -18.85
N HIS A 214 -0.77 0.78 -19.59
CA HIS A 214 0.07 1.83 -19.03
C HIS A 214 -0.71 3.09 -18.71
N GLY A 215 -0.27 3.77 -17.65
CA GLY A 215 -0.77 5.10 -17.29
C GLY A 215 -1.91 5.06 -16.28
N ASP A 216 -2.52 6.23 -16.08
CA ASP A 216 -3.58 6.39 -15.10
C ASP A 216 -4.93 5.98 -15.69
N LEU A 217 -5.78 5.48 -14.84
CA LEU A 217 -7.20 5.26 -15.07
C LEU A 217 -7.97 6.07 -14.02
N THR A 218 -9.14 6.54 -14.38
CA THR A 218 -10.08 7.11 -13.41
C THR A 218 -10.55 6.04 -12.44
N ASP A 219 -11.11 6.45 -11.31
CA ASP A 219 -11.68 5.52 -10.33
C ASP A 219 -12.77 4.62 -10.94
N GLN A 220 -13.62 5.18 -11.83
CA GLN A 220 -14.65 4.44 -12.56
C GLN A 220 -14.04 3.42 -13.53
N GLU A 221 -12.98 3.79 -14.26
CA GLU A 221 -12.28 2.88 -15.15
C GLU A 221 -11.57 1.75 -14.37
N MET A 222 -10.93 2.06 -13.22
CA MET A 222 -10.33 1.04 -12.36
C MET A 222 -11.39 0.09 -11.81
N HIS A 223 -12.50 0.61 -11.30
CA HIS A 223 -13.64 -0.20 -10.86
C HIS A 223 -14.15 -1.11 -11.99
N SER A 224 -14.31 -0.55 -13.20
CA SER A 224 -14.78 -1.29 -14.37
C SER A 224 -13.78 -2.33 -14.86
N LEU A 225 -12.48 -2.12 -14.66
CA LEU A 225 -11.44 -3.10 -14.96
C LEU A 225 -11.57 -4.34 -14.09
N TYR A 226 -11.85 -4.19 -12.80
CA TYR A 226 -12.10 -5.33 -11.91
C TYR A 226 -13.39 -6.10 -12.28
N LEU A 227 -14.39 -5.42 -12.82
CA LEU A 227 -15.67 -5.99 -13.26
C LEU A 227 -15.68 -6.43 -14.74
N HIS A 228 -14.56 -6.29 -15.44
CA HIS A 228 -14.52 -6.60 -16.88
C HIS A 228 -14.71 -8.11 -17.14
N PRO A 229 -15.59 -8.52 -18.06
CA PRO A 229 -15.99 -9.93 -18.22
C PRO A 229 -14.86 -10.88 -18.64
N LYS A 230 -13.78 -10.35 -19.22
CA LYS A 230 -12.59 -11.14 -19.57
C LYS A 230 -11.49 -11.12 -18.49
N VAL A 231 -11.62 -10.33 -17.43
CA VAL A 231 -10.74 -10.34 -16.24
C VAL A 231 -11.33 -11.33 -15.25
N LYS A 232 -10.57 -12.32 -14.82
CA LYS A 232 -11.07 -13.45 -14.05
C LYS A 232 -10.46 -13.60 -12.67
N VAL A 233 -9.29 -13.01 -12.46
CA VAL A 233 -8.56 -13.10 -11.20
C VAL A 233 -7.55 -11.95 -11.08
N LEU A 234 -7.42 -11.38 -9.88
CA LEU A 234 -6.30 -10.52 -9.53
C LEU A 234 -5.14 -11.40 -9.05
N LEU A 235 -3.96 -11.18 -9.61
CA LEU A 235 -2.69 -11.79 -9.19
C LEU A 235 -1.80 -10.71 -8.58
N SER A 236 -1.48 -10.83 -7.30
CA SER A 236 -0.55 -9.94 -6.61
C SER A 236 0.53 -10.74 -5.92
N LEU A 237 1.75 -10.70 -6.43
CA LEU A 237 2.93 -11.35 -5.86
C LEU A 237 3.89 -10.33 -5.24
N SER A 238 3.34 -9.25 -4.69
CA SER A 238 4.06 -8.21 -3.97
C SER A 238 4.83 -8.78 -2.78
N HIS A 239 6.02 -8.24 -2.52
CA HIS A 239 6.79 -8.57 -1.32
C HIS A 239 6.18 -8.01 -0.04
N GLY A 240 5.37 -6.96 -0.13
CA GLY A 240 4.69 -6.37 1.01
C GLY A 240 3.65 -5.32 0.62
N GLU A 241 2.57 -5.30 1.38
CA GLU A 241 1.49 -4.32 1.27
C GLU A 241 1.08 -3.87 2.67
N GLY A 242 1.10 -2.57 2.92
CA GLY A 242 0.57 -2.02 4.17
C GLY A 242 -0.94 -2.21 4.30
N TYR A 243 -1.67 -2.07 3.17
CA TYR A 243 -3.09 -2.42 3.04
C TYR A 243 -3.36 -3.19 1.75
N GLY A 244 -2.82 -2.75 0.61
CA GLY A 244 -3.02 -3.39 -0.68
C GLY A 244 -4.34 -2.96 -1.35
N LEU A 245 -4.53 -1.66 -1.60
CA LEU A 245 -5.76 -1.13 -2.22
C LEU A 245 -6.19 -1.90 -3.48
N PRO A 246 -5.32 -2.25 -4.45
CA PRO A 246 -5.75 -3.04 -5.60
C PRO A 246 -6.30 -4.42 -5.24
N ILE A 247 -5.78 -5.06 -4.18
CA ILE A 247 -6.26 -6.34 -3.68
C ILE A 247 -7.63 -6.15 -3.01
N PHE A 248 -7.76 -5.11 -2.19
CA PHE A 248 -9.01 -4.76 -1.51
C PHE A 248 -10.13 -4.45 -2.51
N GLU A 249 -9.84 -3.60 -3.50
CA GLU A 249 -10.79 -3.21 -4.55
C GLU A 249 -11.23 -4.42 -5.38
N ALA A 250 -10.31 -5.29 -5.77
CA ALA A 250 -10.61 -6.51 -6.50
C ALA A 250 -11.51 -7.45 -5.68
N ALA A 251 -11.16 -7.71 -4.43
CA ALA A 251 -11.92 -8.57 -3.52
C ALA A 251 -13.33 -8.00 -3.25
N TYR A 252 -13.43 -6.68 -3.02
CA TYR A 252 -14.70 -5.99 -2.83
C TYR A 252 -15.63 -6.12 -4.05
N ASN A 253 -15.06 -6.05 -5.25
CA ASN A 253 -15.80 -6.24 -6.51
C ASN A 253 -16.09 -7.72 -6.85
N GLY A 254 -15.76 -8.65 -5.96
CA GLY A 254 -15.99 -10.08 -6.17
C GLY A 254 -15.03 -10.73 -7.16
N LEU A 255 -13.95 -10.05 -7.56
CA LEU A 255 -12.91 -10.63 -8.39
C LEU A 255 -12.05 -11.56 -7.53
N PRO A 256 -11.89 -12.86 -7.87
CA PRO A 256 -11.01 -13.77 -7.16
C PRO A 256 -9.59 -13.22 -7.03
N VAL A 257 -8.94 -13.46 -5.90
CA VAL A 257 -7.59 -12.97 -5.59
C VAL A 257 -6.63 -14.13 -5.40
N ILE A 258 -5.43 -14.01 -5.96
CA ILE A 258 -4.25 -14.84 -5.68
C ILE A 258 -3.19 -13.92 -5.10
N ALA A 259 -2.77 -14.15 -3.85
CA ALA A 259 -1.80 -13.31 -3.14
C ALA A 259 -1.07 -14.11 -2.04
N PRO A 260 0.10 -13.65 -1.55
CA PRO A 260 0.69 -14.18 -0.34
C PRO A 260 -0.23 -13.96 0.88
N ASP A 261 -0.26 -14.92 1.77
CA ASP A 261 -0.96 -14.82 3.06
C ASP A 261 -0.12 -14.02 4.06
N TRP A 262 0.18 -12.77 3.72
CA TRP A 262 1.04 -11.89 4.49
C TRP A 262 0.75 -10.41 4.26
N GLY A 263 1.00 -9.59 5.30
CA GLY A 263 0.84 -8.13 5.22
C GLY A 263 -0.57 -7.65 5.52
N GLY A 264 -0.85 -6.40 5.16
CA GLY A 264 -2.15 -5.76 5.42
C GLY A 264 -3.36 -6.42 4.77
N PRO A 265 -3.26 -7.03 3.58
CA PRO A 265 -4.40 -7.71 2.95
C PRO A 265 -5.04 -8.82 3.77
N VAL A 266 -4.32 -9.42 4.69
CA VAL A 266 -4.82 -10.47 5.58
C VAL A 266 -6.02 -10.00 6.43
N ASP A 267 -6.07 -8.71 6.76
CA ASP A 267 -7.14 -8.14 7.59
C ASP A 267 -8.55 -8.25 6.95
N TYR A 268 -8.64 -8.29 5.61
CA TYR A 268 -9.92 -8.33 4.89
C TYR A 268 -10.08 -9.53 3.96
N LEU A 269 -9.05 -10.33 3.75
CA LEU A 269 -9.12 -11.54 2.92
C LEU A 269 -9.60 -12.78 3.70
N TYR A 270 -9.88 -12.63 4.99
CA TYR A 270 -10.48 -13.67 5.82
C TYR A 270 -11.84 -13.24 6.31
N VAL A 271 -12.80 -14.15 6.22
CA VAL A 271 -14.12 -13.99 6.85
C VAL A 271 -14.13 -14.78 8.17
N HIS A 272 -14.45 -14.08 9.24
CA HIS A 272 -14.67 -14.69 10.54
C HIS A 272 -16.11 -15.21 10.59
N ASP A 273 -16.26 -16.53 10.70
CA ASP A 273 -17.58 -17.15 10.86
C ASP A 273 -17.93 -17.17 12.35
N ASP A 274 -18.88 -16.34 12.76
CA ASP A 274 -19.45 -16.29 14.11
C ASP A 274 -20.36 -17.51 14.40
N SER A 275 -20.20 -18.61 13.65
CA SER A 275 -21.04 -19.79 13.79
C SER A 275 -20.98 -20.39 15.19
N LYS A 276 -22.12 -20.55 15.72
CA LYS A 276 -22.80 -21.26 16.83
C LYS A 276 -22.02 -22.00 17.93
N ASN A 277 -20.68 -22.10 17.90
CA ASN A 277 -19.90 -22.88 18.89
C ASN A 277 -18.66 -22.18 19.47
N GLY A 278 -18.59 -20.84 19.40
CA GLY A 278 -17.54 -20.09 20.11
C GLY A 278 -16.11 -20.25 19.57
N SER A 279 -15.89 -20.98 18.49
CA SER A 279 -14.62 -21.13 17.81
C SER A 279 -14.66 -20.30 16.53
N LEU A 280 -14.05 -19.11 16.56
CA LEU A 280 -13.81 -18.26 15.39
C LEU A 280 -12.89 -19.02 14.41
N LYS A 281 -13.45 -19.66 13.41
CA LYS A 281 -12.67 -20.19 12.28
C LYS A 281 -12.65 -19.16 11.19
N ALA A 282 -11.51 -18.51 11.01
CA ALA A 282 -11.27 -17.64 9.87
C ALA A 282 -11.22 -18.49 8.59
N LYS A 283 -12.03 -18.12 7.58
CA LYS A 283 -12.05 -18.78 6.26
C LYS A 283 -11.36 -17.85 5.25
N PRO A 284 -10.32 -18.33 4.54
CA PRO A 284 -9.71 -17.54 3.48
C PRO A 284 -10.68 -17.37 2.31
N MET A 285 -10.79 -16.16 1.81
CA MET A 285 -11.57 -15.78 0.64
C MET A 285 -10.70 -15.54 -0.60
N PHE A 286 -9.48 -16.07 -0.59
CA PHE A 286 -8.48 -15.94 -1.65
C PHE A 286 -7.67 -17.24 -1.79
N SER A 287 -6.92 -17.35 -2.87
CA SER A 287 -5.93 -18.41 -3.06
C SER A 287 -4.57 -17.91 -2.56
N SER A 288 -4.09 -18.51 -1.47
CA SER A 288 -2.81 -18.15 -0.88
C SER A 288 -1.64 -18.69 -1.69
N VAL A 289 -0.59 -17.88 -1.82
CA VAL A 289 0.71 -18.25 -2.38
C VAL A 289 1.69 -18.47 -1.23
N SER A 290 2.45 -19.56 -1.30
CA SER A 290 3.53 -19.83 -0.33
C SER A 290 4.61 -18.75 -0.41
N TYR A 291 5.27 -18.47 0.70
CA TYR A 291 6.30 -17.44 0.77
C TYR A 291 7.33 -17.73 1.88
N ASP A 292 8.51 -17.16 1.71
CA ASP A 292 9.53 -17.04 2.77
C ASP A 292 9.59 -15.60 3.29
N ILE A 293 9.96 -15.41 4.55
CA ILE A 293 10.30 -14.09 5.08
C ILE A 293 11.82 -13.90 5.02
N LYS A 294 12.26 -12.90 4.25
CA LYS A 294 13.68 -12.59 4.04
C LYS A 294 13.92 -11.09 4.18
N LEU A 295 15.19 -10.70 4.31
CA LEU A 295 15.57 -9.29 4.31
C LEU A 295 15.16 -8.61 3.01
N VAL A 296 14.81 -7.35 3.13
CA VAL A 296 14.51 -6.47 1.99
C VAL A 296 15.72 -6.42 1.06
N GLN A 297 15.47 -6.50 -0.25
CA GLN A 297 16.52 -6.39 -1.26
C GLN A 297 17.16 -4.99 -1.22
N PRO A 298 18.49 -4.88 -1.42
CA PRO A 298 19.20 -3.60 -1.37
C PRO A 298 18.59 -2.52 -2.28
N GLU A 299 18.14 -2.90 -3.48
CA GLU A 299 17.51 -1.99 -4.44
C GLU A 299 16.11 -1.50 -4.03
N ALA A 300 15.52 -2.10 -3.02
CA ALA A 300 14.21 -1.71 -2.48
C ALA A 300 14.31 -0.87 -1.21
N VAL A 301 15.51 -0.75 -0.64
CA VAL A 301 15.74 0.10 0.54
C VAL A 301 15.45 1.56 0.19
N TRP A 302 14.60 2.17 0.98
CA TRP A 302 14.24 3.57 0.85
C TRP A 302 14.45 4.25 2.19
N ALA A 303 15.52 5.03 2.27
CA ALA A 303 15.95 5.67 3.51
C ALA A 303 14.77 6.32 4.27
N THR A 304 14.69 6.04 5.56
CA THR A 304 13.65 6.50 6.49
C THR A 304 12.23 5.96 6.24
N VAL A 305 12.04 5.07 5.28
CA VAL A 305 10.75 4.44 4.97
C VAL A 305 10.84 2.92 4.99
N ILE A 306 11.80 2.35 4.24
CA ILE A 306 12.07 0.90 4.19
C ILE A 306 13.50 0.66 4.64
N GLU A 307 13.66 0.11 5.84
CA GLU A 307 14.97 -0.13 6.45
C GLU A 307 15.64 -1.38 5.88
N ALA A 308 16.97 -1.34 5.71
CA ALA A 308 17.76 -2.43 5.14
C ALA A 308 17.72 -3.72 5.99
N ASP A 309 17.53 -3.60 7.29
CA ASP A 309 17.42 -4.73 8.24
C ASP A 309 15.96 -5.16 8.49
N SER A 310 15.02 -4.58 7.77
CA SER A 310 13.64 -5.03 7.77
C SER A 310 13.42 -6.23 6.86
N GLN A 311 12.30 -6.91 7.03
CA GLN A 311 11.96 -8.11 6.28
C GLN A 311 10.58 -7.94 5.61
N TRP A 312 10.37 -8.70 4.56
CA TRP A 312 9.08 -8.84 3.90
C TRP A 312 8.93 -10.24 3.27
N CYS A 313 7.80 -10.52 2.66
CA CYS A 313 7.57 -11.82 2.05
C CYS A 313 8.24 -11.94 0.66
N PHE A 314 8.70 -13.14 0.38
CA PHE A 314 9.18 -13.56 -0.94
C PHE A 314 8.27 -14.69 -1.40
N PRO A 315 7.33 -14.45 -2.32
CA PRO A 315 6.51 -15.48 -2.93
C PRO A 315 7.38 -16.58 -3.57
N ILE A 316 6.96 -17.84 -3.44
CA ILE A 316 7.62 -19.04 -3.99
C ILE A 316 6.64 -19.85 -4.85
#